data_e21335d17ea3af89510a5b1d864e78a6
#
_entry.id   e21335d17ea3af89510a5b1d864e78a6
#
_cell.length_a   1.000
_cell.length_b   1.000
_cell.length_c   1.000
_cell.angle_alpha   90.00
_cell.angle_beta   90.00
_cell.angle_gamma   90.00
#
_symmetry.space_group_name_H-M   'P 1'
#
loop_
_entity.id
_entity.type
_entity.pdbx_description
1 polymer ?
#
loop_
_entity_poly.entity_id
_entity_poly.type
_entity_poly.pdbx_seq_one_letter_code
_entity_poly.pdbx_strand_id
1 'polypeptide(L)'
;MKQILASLILLWSLITSNAQSESSFQSGEWLKFKLNYSGWVKAGNATLEVKEATFKNRAVCYVVGKGWTTGPIKWFFKVNDRYESYFDKATGRPYKFIRNINEGGHVKNRVIEFDYEKKLAFVNDLRHKTKKTVSITSDIQDMVSAYYYLRDHYDTQTIKVGHTVKLNMFFDNEIFGFKLKFLGRETINTKFGNINCLKFRPYVMAGRVFHEEESVTLWVSADNNKIPIKIKADLRVGSLRSDLVAFKGLKYPFEIQL
;
A
#
# COMPACT_ATOMS: atom_id res chain seq x y z
N MET A 1 -11.55 -27.74 -55.60
CA MET A 1 -10.40 -27.10 -54.96
C MET A 1 -10.66 -25.69 -54.42
N LYS A 2 -11.90 -25.13 -54.41
CA LYS A 2 -12.22 -23.79 -53.87
C LYS A 2 -12.89 -23.78 -52.48
N GLN A 3 -13.18 -24.95 -51.89
CA GLN A 3 -13.84 -25.06 -50.60
C GLN A 3 -12.92 -25.40 -49.42
N ILE A 4 -11.64 -25.68 -49.63
CA ILE A 4 -10.67 -26.01 -48.56
C ILE A 4 -9.93 -24.76 -48.04
N LEU A 5 -9.94 -23.65 -48.82
CA LEU A 5 -9.27 -22.41 -48.41
C LEU A 5 -10.09 -21.55 -47.45
N ALA A 6 -11.41 -21.77 -47.32
CA ALA A 6 -12.28 -20.99 -46.46
C ALA A 6 -12.27 -21.46 -45.00
N SER A 7 -11.82 -22.68 -44.71
CA SER A 7 -11.82 -23.26 -43.36
C SER A 7 -10.56 -22.95 -42.53
N LEU A 8 -9.51 -22.43 -43.16
CA LEU A 8 -8.25 -22.10 -42.46
C LEU A 8 -8.17 -20.66 -41.93
N ILE A 9 -9.10 -19.78 -42.34
CA ILE A 9 -9.13 -18.38 -41.89
C ILE A 9 -9.98 -18.18 -40.62
N LEU A 10 -10.80 -19.16 -40.23
CA LEU A 10 -11.70 -19.05 -39.08
C LEU A 10 -11.09 -19.53 -37.74
N LEU A 11 -9.86 -20.03 -37.73
CA LEU A 11 -9.22 -20.51 -36.50
C LEU A 11 -8.19 -19.54 -35.88
N TRP A 12 -8.06 -18.31 -36.41
CA TRP A 12 -7.03 -17.36 -35.90
C TRP A 12 -7.59 -16.18 -35.13
N SER A 13 -8.83 -16.23 -34.69
CA SER A 13 -9.49 -15.08 -34.06
C SER A 13 -10.07 -15.34 -32.67
N LEU A 14 -9.41 -16.09 -31.80
CA LEU A 14 -9.82 -16.17 -30.36
C LEU A 14 -8.66 -16.41 -29.40
N ILE A 15 -7.53 -15.70 -29.59
CA ILE A 15 -6.61 -15.48 -28.49
C ILE A 15 -6.58 -13.96 -28.21
N THR A 16 -7.69 -13.42 -27.76
CA THR A 16 -7.65 -12.23 -26.93
C THR A 16 -7.12 -12.69 -25.58
N SER A 17 -5.80 -12.80 -25.47
CA SER A 17 -5.13 -12.84 -24.20
C SER A 17 -5.52 -11.55 -23.48
N ASN A 18 -6.48 -11.63 -22.56
CA ASN A 18 -6.59 -10.63 -21.51
C ASN A 18 -5.24 -10.68 -20.78
N ALA A 19 -4.33 -9.81 -21.17
CA ALA A 19 -3.13 -9.54 -20.41
C ALA A 19 -3.58 -8.87 -19.11
N GLN A 20 -4.06 -9.70 -18.17
CA GLN A 20 -4.26 -9.30 -16.79
C GLN A 20 -2.87 -8.88 -16.33
N SER A 21 -2.67 -7.60 -16.02
CA SER A 21 -1.38 -7.09 -15.59
C SER A 21 -0.89 -7.98 -14.45
N GLU A 22 0.27 -8.58 -14.65
CA GLU A 22 0.80 -9.53 -13.69
C GLU A 22 1.09 -8.80 -12.38
N SER A 23 0.50 -9.24 -11.26
CA SER A 23 0.63 -8.60 -9.95
C SER A 23 2.11 -8.41 -9.56
N SER A 24 2.43 -7.28 -8.97
CA SER A 24 3.78 -6.91 -8.49
C SER A 24 4.17 -7.61 -7.19
N PHE A 25 3.29 -8.42 -6.59
CA PHE A 25 3.51 -9.09 -5.31
C PHE A 25 2.89 -10.49 -5.29
N GLN A 26 3.24 -11.28 -4.30
CA GLN A 26 2.72 -12.63 -4.08
C GLN A 26 2.57 -12.94 -2.59
N SER A 27 1.86 -14.03 -2.29
CA SER A 27 1.81 -14.60 -0.94
C SER A 27 3.20 -15.00 -0.46
N GLY A 28 3.49 -14.74 0.82
CA GLY A 28 4.82 -14.94 1.40
C GLY A 28 5.73 -13.72 1.32
N GLU A 29 5.34 -12.65 0.58
CA GLU A 29 6.09 -11.40 0.62
C GLU A 29 6.09 -10.85 2.05
N TRP A 30 7.29 -10.53 2.54
CA TRP A 30 7.48 -9.90 3.84
C TRP A 30 8.55 -8.83 3.74
N LEU A 31 8.22 -7.63 4.21
CA LEU A 31 9.08 -6.47 4.22
C LEU A 31 9.28 -6.00 5.66
N LYS A 32 10.50 -5.60 6.01
CA LYS A 32 10.83 -5.00 7.31
C LYS A 32 11.52 -3.67 7.15
N PHE A 33 11.06 -2.71 7.91
CA PHE A 33 11.55 -1.34 7.92
C PHE A 33 12.11 -0.99 9.30
N LYS A 34 13.16 -0.16 9.31
CA LYS A 34 13.70 0.50 10.49
C LYS A 34 13.31 1.96 10.45
N LEU A 35 12.73 2.44 11.55
CA LEU A 35 12.32 3.82 11.71
C LEU A 35 13.37 4.57 12.54
N ASN A 36 13.79 5.73 12.04
CA ASN A 36 14.73 6.63 12.72
C ASN A 36 14.14 8.04 12.78
N TYR A 37 14.36 8.72 13.90
CA TYR A 37 14.04 10.13 14.08
C TYR A 37 15.29 10.97 13.84
N SER A 38 15.18 12.06 13.09
CA SER A 38 16.29 12.96 12.70
C SER A 38 17.51 12.22 12.12
N GLY A 39 17.27 11.06 11.50
CA GLY A 39 18.28 10.27 10.79
C GLY A 39 19.11 9.31 11.65
N TRP A 40 19.26 9.55 12.96
CA TRP A 40 20.16 8.78 13.82
C TRP A 40 19.52 8.18 15.08
N VAL A 41 18.46 8.79 15.62
CA VAL A 41 17.78 8.23 16.79
C VAL A 41 16.88 7.08 16.36
N LYS A 42 17.15 5.87 16.85
CA LYS A 42 16.32 4.70 16.59
C LYS A 42 14.92 4.90 17.19
N ALA A 43 13.90 4.96 16.35
CA ALA A 43 12.52 5.19 16.75
C ALA A 43 11.69 3.91 16.84
N GLY A 44 11.86 2.99 15.88
CA GLY A 44 11.04 1.78 15.85
C GLY A 44 11.32 0.86 14.68
N ASN A 45 10.40 -0.06 14.47
CA ASN A 45 10.37 -0.93 13.30
C ASN A 45 8.94 -1.03 12.78
N ALA A 46 8.82 -1.40 11.50
CA ALA A 46 7.56 -1.80 10.88
C ALA A 46 7.76 -3.04 10.03
N THR A 47 6.68 -3.80 9.83
CA THR A 47 6.64 -4.94 8.89
C THR A 47 5.37 -4.91 8.08
N LEU A 48 5.45 -5.39 6.84
CA LEU A 48 4.32 -5.75 5.99
C LEU A 48 4.45 -7.21 5.61
N GLU A 49 3.36 -7.97 5.65
CA GLU A 49 3.33 -9.39 5.31
C GLU A 49 2.08 -9.71 4.48
N VAL A 50 2.27 -10.34 3.31
CA VAL A 50 1.20 -10.78 2.41
C VAL A 50 0.94 -12.27 2.62
N LYS A 51 -0.33 -12.64 2.77
CA LYS A 51 -0.81 -14.02 2.93
C LYS A 51 -2.00 -14.25 2.00
N GLU A 52 -2.28 -15.50 1.72
CA GLU A 52 -3.58 -15.92 1.19
C GLU A 52 -4.54 -16.18 2.33
N ALA A 53 -5.80 -15.85 2.12
CA ALA A 53 -6.87 -16.12 3.07
C ALA A 53 -8.21 -16.32 2.33
N THR A 54 -9.20 -16.77 3.06
CA THR A 54 -10.60 -16.81 2.60
C THR A 54 -11.43 -15.86 3.45
N PHE A 55 -12.19 -15.01 2.82
CA PHE A 55 -13.15 -14.13 3.47
C PHE A 55 -14.53 -14.26 2.83
N LYS A 56 -15.53 -14.73 3.59
CA LYS A 56 -16.90 -14.99 3.11
C LYS A 56 -16.91 -15.84 1.81
N ASN A 57 -16.19 -16.96 1.82
CA ASN A 57 -16.03 -17.90 0.72
C ASN A 57 -15.34 -17.32 -0.55
N ARG A 58 -14.63 -16.21 -0.43
CA ARG A 58 -13.83 -15.62 -1.51
C ARG A 58 -12.35 -15.73 -1.18
N ALA A 59 -11.54 -16.17 -2.14
CA ALA A 59 -10.09 -16.10 -2.01
C ALA A 59 -9.65 -14.63 -2.06
N VAL A 60 -8.86 -14.22 -1.08
CA VAL A 60 -8.39 -12.83 -0.93
C VAL A 60 -6.92 -12.77 -0.60
N CYS A 61 -6.29 -11.65 -0.93
CA CYS A 61 -5.04 -11.27 -0.30
C CYS A 61 -5.33 -10.76 1.12
N TYR A 62 -4.58 -11.29 2.08
CA TYR A 62 -4.60 -10.85 3.47
C TYR A 62 -3.25 -10.24 3.81
N VAL A 63 -3.25 -8.95 4.08
CA VAL A 63 -2.02 -8.21 4.38
C VAL A 63 -2.05 -7.71 5.82
N VAL A 64 -0.93 -7.91 6.52
CA VAL A 64 -0.74 -7.47 7.90
C VAL A 64 0.41 -6.48 7.96
N GLY A 65 0.10 -5.25 8.33
CA GLY A 65 1.06 -4.21 8.70
C GLY A 65 1.20 -4.14 10.22
N LYS A 66 2.44 -4.10 10.73
CA LYS A 66 2.72 -3.89 12.15
C LYS A 66 3.75 -2.77 12.30
N GLY A 67 3.57 -1.93 13.32
CA GLY A 67 4.52 -0.87 13.69
C GLY A 67 4.72 -0.83 15.20
N TRP A 68 5.96 -0.69 15.66
CA TRP A 68 6.23 -0.57 17.08
C TRP A 68 7.47 0.26 17.36
N THR A 69 7.44 1.03 18.45
CA THR A 69 8.59 1.80 18.92
C THR A 69 9.60 0.92 19.63
N THR A 70 10.88 1.30 19.49
CA THR A 70 12.01 0.64 20.15
C THR A 70 13.00 1.69 20.69
N GLY A 71 13.96 1.26 21.51
CA GLY A 71 14.98 2.15 22.06
C GLY A 71 14.41 3.20 23.02
N PRO A 72 15.10 4.34 23.23
CA PRO A 72 14.68 5.37 24.18
C PRO A 72 13.30 5.98 23.87
N ILE A 73 12.93 6.07 22.60
CA ILE A 73 11.62 6.63 22.19
C ILE A 73 10.45 5.86 22.83
N LYS A 74 10.59 4.53 23.03
CA LYS A 74 9.58 3.71 23.66
C LYS A 74 9.22 4.17 25.09
N TRP A 75 10.13 4.82 25.80
CA TRP A 75 9.88 5.30 27.16
C TRP A 75 9.01 6.55 27.19
N PHE A 76 9.08 7.37 26.13
CA PHE A 76 8.34 8.63 26.03
C PHE A 76 7.07 8.48 25.21
N PHE A 77 7.10 7.65 24.15
CA PHE A 77 5.99 7.47 23.25
C PHE A 77 5.94 6.02 22.75
N LYS A 78 5.13 5.20 23.44
CA LYS A 78 4.97 3.79 23.10
C LYS A 78 3.98 3.64 21.95
N VAL A 79 4.42 3.05 20.83
CA VAL A 79 3.56 2.65 19.70
C VAL A 79 3.53 1.14 19.62
N ASN A 80 2.34 0.59 19.38
CA ASN A 80 2.12 -0.82 19.04
C ASN A 80 0.87 -0.90 18.15
N ASP A 81 1.11 -0.87 16.85
CA ASP A 81 0.05 -0.76 15.84
C ASP A 81 -0.02 -2.00 15.00
N ARG A 82 -1.25 -2.38 14.64
CA ARG A 82 -1.56 -3.45 13.72
C ARG A 82 -2.67 -3.02 12.77
N TYR A 83 -2.39 -3.10 11.49
CA TYR A 83 -3.32 -2.86 10.40
C TYR A 83 -3.48 -4.15 9.60
N GLU A 84 -4.70 -4.50 9.21
CA GLU A 84 -4.98 -5.69 8.43
C GLU A 84 -5.96 -5.35 7.31
N SER A 85 -5.69 -5.81 6.10
CA SER A 85 -6.58 -5.65 4.96
C SER A 85 -6.82 -7.00 4.28
N TYR A 86 -8.06 -7.26 3.96
CA TYR A 86 -8.52 -8.40 3.16
C TYR A 86 -9.07 -7.82 1.87
N PHE A 87 -8.39 -8.02 0.75
CA PHE A 87 -8.77 -7.43 -0.52
C PHE A 87 -8.71 -8.44 -1.67
N ASP A 88 -9.51 -8.18 -2.69
CA ASP A 88 -9.54 -8.98 -3.91
C ASP A 88 -8.22 -8.83 -4.69
N LYS A 89 -7.63 -9.95 -5.07
CA LYS A 89 -6.33 -9.96 -5.74
C LYS A 89 -6.37 -9.34 -7.14
N ALA A 90 -7.47 -9.52 -7.85
CA ALA A 90 -7.57 -9.05 -9.23
C ALA A 90 -7.94 -7.58 -9.34
N THR A 91 -8.83 -7.11 -8.45
CA THR A 91 -9.36 -5.74 -8.49
C THR A 91 -8.72 -4.80 -7.48
N GLY A 92 -8.00 -5.34 -6.49
CA GLY A 92 -7.46 -4.57 -5.35
C GLY A 92 -8.54 -4.07 -4.38
N ARG A 93 -9.83 -4.40 -4.57
CA ARG A 93 -10.93 -3.91 -3.73
C ARG A 93 -10.89 -4.51 -2.34
N PRO A 94 -10.83 -3.70 -1.26
CA PRO A 94 -10.88 -4.21 0.11
C PRO A 94 -12.28 -4.70 0.47
N TYR A 95 -12.36 -5.87 1.13
CA TYR A 95 -13.60 -6.38 1.72
C TYR A 95 -13.65 -6.15 3.22
N LYS A 96 -12.48 -6.12 3.88
CA LYS A 96 -12.37 -5.89 5.32
C LYS A 96 -11.07 -5.22 5.66
N PHE A 97 -11.16 -4.23 6.54
CA PHE A 97 -10.01 -3.53 7.11
C PHE A 97 -10.09 -3.52 8.63
N ILE A 98 -8.99 -3.85 9.29
CA ILE A 98 -8.88 -3.83 10.75
C ILE A 98 -7.79 -2.85 11.14
N ARG A 99 -8.12 -1.96 12.07
CA ARG A 99 -7.20 -1.01 12.67
C ARG A 99 -7.17 -1.22 14.17
N ASN A 100 -6.08 -1.78 14.66
CA ASN A 100 -5.82 -1.96 16.09
C ASN A 100 -4.52 -1.24 16.43
N ILE A 101 -4.62 -0.06 17.04
CA ILE A 101 -3.49 0.82 17.30
C ILE A 101 -3.44 1.25 18.76
N ASN A 102 -2.21 1.48 19.24
CA ASN A 102 -1.93 2.10 20.52
C ASN A 102 -0.72 3.04 20.38
N GLU A 103 -1.00 4.32 20.29
CA GLU A 103 -0.03 5.40 20.07
C GLU A 103 0.00 6.34 21.27
N GLY A 104 0.96 6.14 22.19
CA GLY A 104 1.08 6.96 23.40
C GLY A 104 -0.16 6.91 24.31
N GLY A 105 -0.88 5.78 24.34
CA GLY A 105 -2.13 5.63 25.07
C GLY A 105 -3.40 5.98 24.26
N HIS A 106 -3.25 6.60 23.09
CA HIS A 106 -4.36 6.74 22.16
C HIS A 106 -4.64 5.39 21.50
N VAL A 107 -5.73 4.74 21.88
CA VAL A 107 -6.10 3.40 21.40
C VAL A 107 -7.29 3.48 20.47
N LYS A 108 -7.20 2.82 19.31
CA LYS A 108 -8.34 2.55 18.43
C LYS A 108 -8.40 1.06 18.11
N ASN A 109 -9.59 0.50 18.10
CA ASN A 109 -9.84 -0.87 17.67
C ASN A 109 -11.09 -0.87 16.79
N ARG A 110 -10.90 -0.87 15.48
CA ARG A 110 -11.96 -0.75 14.49
C ARG A 110 -11.90 -1.87 13.48
N VAL A 111 -13.07 -2.40 13.16
CA VAL A 111 -13.29 -3.34 12.06
C VAL A 111 -14.22 -2.67 11.06
N ILE A 112 -13.81 -2.61 9.81
CA ILE A 112 -14.56 -2.02 8.71
C ILE A 112 -14.81 -3.13 7.69
N GLU A 113 -16.07 -3.36 7.32
CA GLU A 113 -16.44 -4.27 6.24
C GLU A 113 -17.07 -3.47 5.10
N PHE A 114 -16.63 -3.75 3.87
CA PHE A 114 -17.10 -3.07 2.66
C PHE A 114 -18.09 -3.96 1.90
N ASP A 115 -19.26 -3.45 1.65
CA ASP A 115 -20.32 -4.09 0.87
C ASP A 115 -20.56 -3.26 -0.40
N TYR A 116 -20.04 -3.74 -1.51
CA TYR A 116 -20.13 -3.04 -2.79
C TYR A 116 -21.50 -3.14 -3.46
N GLU A 117 -22.27 -4.19 -3.15
CA GLU A 117 -23.64 -4.35 -3.66
C GLU A 117 -24.55 -3.30 -3.02
N LYS A 118 -24.43 -3.11 -1.70
CA LYS A 118 -25.17 -2.08 -0.97
C LYS A 118 -24.54 -0.70 -1.05
N LYS A 119 -23.30 -0.59 -1.55
CA LYS A 119 -22.49 0.64 -1.55
C LYS A 119 -22.31 1.22 -0.14
N LEU A 120 -22.03 0.36 0.84
CA LEU A 120 -21.92 0.71 2.24
C LEU A 120 -20.62 0.16 2.86
N ALA A 121 -20.04 0.95 3.75
CA ALA A 121 -19.02 0.48 4.71
C ALA A 121 -19.66 0.40 6.10
N PHE A 122 -19.50 -0.76 6.73
CA PHE A 122 -19.94 -1.00 8.11
C PHE A 122 -18.74 -0.86 9.04
N VAL A 123 -18.74 0.18 9.84
CA VAL A 123 -17.68 0.49 10.80
C VAL A 123 -18.12 0.02 12.18
N ASN A 124 -17.37 -0.89 12.78
CA ASN A 124 -17.54 -1.36 14.14
C ASN A 124 -16.36 -0.90 15.01
N ASP A 125 -16.59 0.08 15.88
CA ASP A 125 -15.61 0.54 16.87
C ASP A 125 -15.74 -0.35 18.12
N LEU A 126 -14.85 -1.33 18.23
CA LEU A 126 -14.87 -2.33 19.31
C LEU A 126 -14.52 -1.71 20.67
N ARG A 127 -13.74 -0.61 20.69
CA ARG A 127 -13.37 0.08 21.92
C ARG A 127 -14.56 0.82 22.53
N HIS A 128 -15.28 1.58 21.70
CA HIS A 128 -16.41 2.38 22.16
C HIS A 128 -17.76 1.64 22.02
N LYS A 129 -17.74 0.39 21.51
CA LYS A 129 -18.92 -0.43 21.27
C LYS A 129 -19.98 0.28 20.40
N THR A 130 -19.52 1.09 19.43
CA THR A 130 -20.38 1.83 18.51
C THR A 130 -20.29 1.27 17.10
N LYS A 131 -21.40 1.40 16.35
CA LYS A 131 -21.47 1.00 14.93
C LYS A 131 -21.91 2.20 14.11
N LYS A 132 -21.30 2.33 12.92
CA LYS A 132 -21.65 3.37 11.95
C LYS A 132 -21.70 2.77 10.56
N THR A 133 -22.61 3.24 9.74
CA THR A 133 -22.71 2.91 8.32
C THR A 133 -22.39 4.16 7.51
N VAL A 134 -21.56 4.00 6.48
CA VAL A 134 -21.12 5.11 5.60
C VAL A 134 -21.30 4.67 4.16
N SER A 135 -21.89 5.54 3.32
CA SER A 135 -21.97 5.29 1.88
C SER A 135 -20.59 5.33 1.24
N ILE A 136 -20.32 4.39 0.31
CA ILE A 136 -19.04 4.28 -0.39
C ILE A 136 -19.22 4.22 -1.90
N THR A 137 -18.15 4.52 -2.62
CA THR A 137 -18.01 4.31 -4.07
C THR A 137 -17.38 2.93 -4.37
N SER A 138 -17.47 2.50 -5.61
CA SER A 138 -16.95 1.17 -6.02
C SER A 138 -15.41 1.11 -6.09
N ASP A 139 -14.74 2.25 -6.07
CA ASP A 139 -13.29 2.43 -6.21
C ASP A 139 -12.58 2.75 -4.88
N ILE A 140 -13.29 2.55 -3.76
CA ILE A 140 -12.75 2.86 -2.44
C ILE A 140 -11.58 1.94 -2.08
N GLN A 141 -10.56 2.50 -1.42
CA GLN A 141 -9.41 1.78 -0.90
C GLN A 141 -9.27 2.03 0.61
N ASP A 142 -8.75 1.04 1.35
CA ASP A 142 -8.19 1.28 2.69
C ASP A 142 -6.69 1.63 2.60
N MET A 143 -6.05 1.98 3.72
CA MET A 143 -4.63 2.38 3.74
C MET A 143 -3.68 1.28 3.23
N VAL A 144 -4.00 0.02 3.46
CA VAL A 144 -3.14 -1.12 3.08
C VAL A 144 -3.44 -1.52 1.65
N SER A 145 -4.71 -1.69 1.29
CA SER A 145 -5.11 -2.06 -0.08
C SER A 145 -4.68 -1.00 -1.11
N ALA A 146 -4.73 0.29 -0.75
CA ALA A 146 -4.26 1.38 -1.62
C ALA A 146 -2.81 1.21 -2.07
N TYR A 147 -1.92 0.80 -1.16
CA TYR A 147 -0.52 0.57 -1.48
C TYR A 147 -0.34 -0.58 -2.49
N TYR A 148 -1.02 -1.71 -2.29
CA TYR A 148 -0.95 -2.86 -3.19
C TYR A 148 -1.64 -2.59 -4.53
N TYR A 149 -2.76 -1.88 -4.50
CA TYR A 149 -3.45 -1.42 -5.71
C TYR A 149 -2.53 -0.55 -6.58
N LEU A 150 -1.82 0.41 -5.98
CA LEU A 150 -0.89 1.27 -6.71
C LEU A 150 0.29 0.50 -7.30
N ARG A 151 0.81 -0.52 -6.63
CA ARG A 151 1.89 -1.37 -7.17
C ARG A 151 1.49 -2.07 -8.46
N ASP A 152 0.25 -2.51 -8.58
CA ASP A 152 -0.25 -3.25 -9.74
C ASP A 152 -0.77 -2.34 -10.86
N HIS A 153 -1.40 -1.22 -10.50
CA HIS A 153 -2.11 -0.37 -11.46
C HIS A 153 -1.36 0.90 -11.86
N TYR A 154 -0.15 1.11 -11.34
CA TYR A 154 0.64 2.27 -11.69
C TYR A 154 1.70 1.91 -12.74
N ASP A 155 1.54 2.42 -13.96
CA ASP A 155 2.54 2.24 -15.01
C ASP A 155 3.79 3.09 -14.68
N THR A 156 4.87 2.38 -14.35
CA THR A 156 6.15 2.99 -14.00
C THR A 156 7.07 3.18 -15.20
N GLN A 157 6.75 2.61 -16.35
CA GLN A 157 7.57 2.65 -17.56
C GLN A 157 7.42 3.99 -18.27
N THR A 158 6.19 4.44 -18.47
CA THR A 158 5.85 5.63 -19.26
C THR A 158 5.59 6.87 -18.42
N ILE A 159 5.66 6.77 -17.09
CA ILE A 159 5.37 7.87 -16.18
C ILE A 159 6.28 9.07 -16.37
N LYS A 160 5.68 10.26 -16.47
CA LYS A 160 6.38 11.56 -16.57
C LYS A 160 6.35 12.31 -15.24
N VAL A 161 7.40 13.09 -14.97
CA VAL A 161 7.45 13.97 -13.80
C VAL A 161 6.21 14.88 -13.76
N GLY A 162 5.61 14.99 -12.59
CA GLY A 162 4.36 15.73 -12.39
C GLY A 162 3.09 14.89 -12.57
N HIS A 163 3.16 13.70 -13.16
CA HIS A 163 2.00 12.82 -13.26
C HIS A 163 1.44 12.47 -11.87
N THR A 164 0.12 12.40 -11.77
CA THR A 164 -0.57 12.12 -10.52
C THR A 164 -1.60 11.01 -10.68
N VAL A 165 -1.65 10.11 -9.69
CA VAL A 165 -2.74 9.14 -9.52
C VAL A 165 -3.62 9.61 -8.37
N LYS A 166 -4.93 9.48 -8.54
CA LYS A 166 -5.92 9.81 -7.50
C LYS A 166 -6.64 8.54 -7.06
N LEU A 167 -6.89 8.41 -5.76
CA LEU A 167 -7.67 7.32 -5.16
C LEU A 167 -8.67 7.90 -4.18
N ASN A 168 -9.80 7.22 -4.02
CA ASN A 168 -10.73 7.45 -2.93
C ASN A 168 -10.37 6.53 -1.77
N MET A 169 -10.01 7.10 -0.64
CA MET A 169 -9.58 6.36 0.54
C MET A 169 -10.61 6.44 1.65
N PHE A 170 -10.91 5.29 2.24
CA PHE A 170 -11.72 5.21 3.44
C PHE A 170 -10.84 5.14 4.67
N PHE A 171 -10.98 6.10 5.55
CA PHE A 171 -10.22 6.14 6.79
C PHE A 171 -11.08 6.65 7.94
N ASP A 172 -11.00 5.99 9.07
CA ASP A 172 -11.86 6.21 10.23
C ASP A 172 -13.36 6.05 9.90
N ASN A 173 -14.06 7.07 9.52
CA ASN A 173 -15.49 7.06 9.16
C ASN A 173 -15.76 7.98 7.96
N GLU A 174 -14.75 8.28 7.19
CA GLU A 174 -14.81 9.30 6.13
C GLU A 174 -14.12 8.80 4.87
N ILE A 175 -14.59 9.33 3.74
CA ILE A 175 -13.93 9.18 2.45
C ILE A 175 -13.19 10.47 2.17
N PHE A 176 -11.95 10.35 1.76
CA PHE A 176 -11.14 11.49 1.31
C PHE A 176 -10.35 11.15 0.05
N GLY A 177 -10.10 12.19 -0.75
CA GLY A 177 -9.26 12.06 -1.94
C GLY A 177 -7.79 11.96 -1.54
N PHE A 178 -7.13 10.93 -2.04
CA PHE A 178 -5.69 10.75 -1.97
C PHE A 178 -5.09 10.98 -3.35
N LYS A 179 -3.93 11.63 -3.41
CA LYS A 179 -3.18 11.86 -4.65
C LYS A 179 -1.73 11.48 -4.45
N LEU A 180 -1.18 10.68 -5.36
CA LEU A 180 0.23 10.36 -5.41
C LEU A 180 0.86 11.04 -6.64
N LYS A 181 1.84 11.95 -6.42
CA LYS A 181 2.53 12.68 -7.48
C LYS A 181 3.92 12.09 -7.70
N PHE A 182 4.24 11.78 -8.95
CA PHE A 182 5.59 11.37 -9.35
C PHE A 182 6.52 12.58 -9.46
N LEU A 183 7.66 12.52 -8.76
CA LEU A 183 8.65 13.59 -8.72
C LEU A 183 9.87 13.31 -9.59
N GLY A 184 10.10 12.06 -10.01
CA GLY A 184 11.26 11.68 -10.81
C GLY A 184 11.89 10.37 -10.35
N ARG A 185 13.06 10.09 -10.90
CA ARG A 185 13.88 8.91 -10.59
C ARG A 185 15.10 9.34 -9.78
N GLU A 186 15.51 8.50 -8.83
CA GLU A 186 16.67 8.77 -7.97
C GLU A 186 17.31 7.44 -7.55
N THR A 187 18.63 7.36 -7.58
CA THR A 187 19.34 6.20 -7.03
C THR A 187 19.58 6.42 -5.54
N ILE A 188 19.12 5.46 -4.73
CA ILE A 188 19.25 5.51 -3.27
C ILE A 188 20.30 4.50 -2.82
N ASN A 189 21.31 4.99 -2.10
CA ASN A 189 22.26 4.12 -1.41
C ASN A 189 21.57 3.51 -0.17
N THR A 190 21.58 2.18 -0.12
CA THR A 190 20.95 1.38 0.93
C THR A 190 21.94 0.38 1.51
N LYS A 191 21.55 -0.34 2.55
CA LYS A 191 22.37 -1.46 3.07
C LYS A 191 22.50 -2.63 2.09
N PHE A 192 21.68 -2.71 1.04
CA PHE A 192 21.72 -3.74 0.01
C PHE A 192 22.60 -3.33 -1.19
N GLY A 193 23.01 -2.07 -1.27
CA GLY A 193 23.67 -1.44 -2.41
C GLY A 193 22.84 -0.27 -2.96
N ASN A 194 23.19 0.17 -4.15
CA ASN A 194 22.48 1.24 -4.83
C ASN A 194 21.21 0.71 -5.51
N ILE A 195 20.08 1.32 -5.23
CA ILE A 195 18.77 0.93 -5.77
C ILE A 195 18.19 2.07 -6.60
N ASN A 196 17.83 1.80 -7.84
CA ASN A 196 17.06 2.73 -8.66
C ASN A 196 15.64 2.84 -8.10
N CYS A 197 15.21 4.04 -7.81
CA CYS A 197 13.92 4.33 -7.20
C CYS A 197 13.10 5.32 -8.01
N LEU A 198 11.80 5.14 -7.93
CA LEU A 198 10.79 6.11 -8.30
C LEU A 198 10.46 6.93 -7.07
N LYS A 199 10.54 8.26 -7.18
CA LYS A 199 10.28 9.20 -6.10
C LYS A 199 8.88 9.77 -6.20
N PHE A 200 8.13 9.67 -5.13
CA PHE A 200 6.74 10.12 -5.07
C PHE A 200 6.48 11.04 -3.88
N ARG A 201 5.42 11.84 -4.01
CA ARG A 201 4.86 12.64 -2.93
C ARG A 201 3.38 12.34 -2.78
N PRO A 202 2.93 11.81 -1.64
CA PRO A 202 1.53 11.66 -1.31
C PRO A 202 0.93 13.00 -0.86
N TYR A 203 -0.32 13.26 -1.26
CA TYR A 203 -1.15 14.37 -0.80
C TYR A 203 -2.47 13.82 -0.26
N VAL A 204 -2.90 14.32 0.87
CA VAL A 204 -4.20 14.02 1.44
C VAL A 204 -5.07 15.27 1.34
N MET A 205 -6.21 15.17 0.66
CA MET A 205 -7.05 16.33 0.32
C MET A 205 -7.95 16.83 1.46
N ALA A 206 -7.97 16.16 2.63
CA ALA A 206 -8.70 16.61 3.80
C ALA A 206 -7.84 16.46 5.04
N GLY A 207 -7.33 17.53 5.49
CA GLY A 207 -6.48 17.91 6.58
C GLY A 207 -6.31 17.05 7.83
N ARG A 208 -6.05 15.73 7.76
CA ARG A 208 -5.89 14.94 8.99
C ARG A 208 -4.57 14.21 9.20
N VAL A 209 -3.75 14.00 8.19
CA VAL A 209 -2.50 13.25 8.38
C VAL A 209 -1.25 14.12 8.21
N PHE A 210 -1.28 15.07 7.32
CA PHE A 210 -0.17 16.00 7.09
C PHE A 210 -0.72 17.38 6.78
N HIS A 211 -0.59 18.32 7.73
CA HIS A 211 -1.04 19.72 7.56
C HIS A 211 -0.26 20.48 6.48
N GLU A 212 0.88 19.94 6.05
CA GLU A 212 1.70 20.49 4.96
C GLU A 212 1.75 19.46 3.83
N GLU A 213 1.27 19.85 2.66
CA GLU A 213 1.21 19.01 1.45
C GLU A 213 2.58 18.48 1.00
N GLU A 214 3.69 19.01 1.54
CA GLU A 214 5.04 18.68 1.11
C GLU A 214 5.87 17.86 2.10
N SER A 215 5.30 17.39 3.19
CA SER A 215 6.08 16.79 4.30
C SER A 215 6.56 15.36 4.04
N VAL A 216 5.88 14.58 3.19
CA VAL A 216 6.21 13.16 2.97
C VAL A 216 6.79 12.93 1.59
N THR A 217 7.90 12.17 1.56
CA THR A 217 8.49 11.66 0.32
C THR A 217 8.64 10.15 0.42
N LEU A 218 8.26 9.44 -0.64
CA LEU A 218 8.33 8.00 -0.77
C LEU A 218 9.26 7.64 -1.93
N TRP A 219 10.19 6.73 -1.71
CA TRP A 219 11.00 6.08 -2.72
C TRP A 219 10.63 4.62 -2.84
N VAL A 220 10.26 4.21 -4.04
CA VAL A 220 9.83 2.85 -4.39
C VAL A 220 10.82 2.27 -5.37
N SER A 221 11.19 0.99 -5.27
CA SER A 221 12.07 0.35 -6.25
C SER A 221 11.50 0.47 -7.66
N ALA A 222 12.38 0.73 -8.64
CA ALA A 222 11.98 0.89 -10.04
C ALA A 222 11.82 -0.46 -10.76
N ASP A 223 12.10 -1.58 -10.07
CA ASP A 223 11.87 -2.94 -10.54
C ASP A 223 10.38 -3.33 -10.54
N ASN A 224 10.07 -4.54 -11.00
CA ASN A 224 8.71 -5.06 -11.07
C ASN A 224 8.07 -5.31 -9.70
N ASN A 225 8.86 -5.38 -8.61
CA ASN A 225 8.31 -5.52 -7.27
C ASN A 225 7.70 -4.21 -6.75
N LYS A 226 8.23 -3.05 -7.13
CA LYS A 226 7.76 -1.72 -6.71
C LYS A 226 7.60 -1.61 -5.18
N ILE A 227 8.60 -2.11 -4.42
CA ILE A 227 8.54 -2.07 -2.95
C ILE A 227 9.05 -0.75 -2.38
N PRO A 228 8.58 -0.30 -1.21
CA PRO A 228 9.09 0.90 -0.56
C PRO A 228 10.54 0.67 -0.12
N ILE A 229 11.42 1.55 -0.56
CA ILE A 229 12.84 1.53 -0.17
C ILE A 229 13.06 2.50 0.99
N LYS A 230 12.47 3.69 0.89
CA LYS A 230 12.58 4.74 1.89
C LYS A 230 11.30 5.56 1.94
N ILE A 231 10.92 5.95 3.15
CA ILE A 231 9.89 6.98 3.38
C ILE A 231 10.52 8.02 4.29
N LYS A 232 10.36 9.30 3.98
CA LYS A 232 10.78 10.43 4.81
C LYS A 232 9.58 11.32 5.04
N ALA A 233 9.31 11.63 6.30
CA ALA A 233 8.32 12.63 6.70
C ALA A 233 9.04 13.76 7.43
N ASP A 234 8.97 14.97 6.90
CA ASP A 234 9.48 16.16 7.56
C ASP A 234 8.45 16.63 8.60
N LEU A 235 8.89 16.86 9.83
CA LEU A 235 8.07 17.27 10.96
C LEU A 235 8.40 18.72 11.32
N ARG A 236 7.56 19.37 12.14
CA ARG A 236 7.88 20.73 12.65
C ARG A 236 9.27 20.80 13.28
N VAL A 237 9.70 19.72 13.92
CA VAL A 237 11.05 19.57 14.47
C VAL A 237 11.57 18.21 14.00
N GLY A 238 12.68 18.21 13.25
CA GLY A 238 13.31 17.00 12.75
C GLY A 238 12.54 16.30 11.61
N SER A 239 12.83 15.02 11.42
CA SER A 239 12.18 14.18 10.43
C SER A 239 12.03 12.73 10.91
N LEU A 240 11.00 12.04 10.45
CA LEU A 240 10.89 10.60 10.62
C LEU A 240 11.28 9.93 9.30
N ARG A 241 12.20 8.96 9.37
CA ARG A 241 12.65 8.19 8.22
C ARG A 241 12.42 6.69 8.45
N SER A 242 11.88 6.03 7.45
CA SER A 242 11.70 4.59 7.39
C SER A 242 12.54 4.03 6.24
N ASP A 243 13.47 3.13 6.52
CA ASP A 243 14.32 2.49 5.54
C ASP A 243 14.04 0.97 5.49
N LEU A 244 13.95 0.39 4.29
CA LEU A 244 13.86 -1.06 4.11
C LEU A 244 15.14 -1.71 4.63
N VAL A 245 15.01 -2.69 5.54
CA VAL A 245 16.17 -3.37 6.16
C VAL A 245 16.16 -4.87 5.96
N ALA A 246 15.03 -5.48 5.59
CA ALA A 246 14.96 -6.89 5.22
C ALA A 246 13.73 -7.13 4.36
N PHE A 247 13.81 -8.14 3.52
CA PHE A 247 12.68 -8.63 2.72
C PHE A 247 12.84 -10.13 2.46
N LYS A 248 11.73 -10.78 2.14
CA LYS A 248 11.68 -12.15 1.61
C LYS A 248 10.41 -12.34 0.77
N GLY A 249 10.40 -13.39 -0.04
CA GLY A 249 9.21 -13.80 -0.80
C GLY A 249 8.78 -12.78 -1.86
N LEU A 250 9.70 -11.96 -2.38
CA LEU A 250 9.41 -11.08 -3.51
C LEU A 250 9.05 -11.93 -4.74
N LYS A 251 8.16 -11.42 -5.58
CA LYS A 251 7.72 -12.12 -6.78
C LYS A 251 8.76 -12.07 -7.90
N TYR A 252 9.47 -10.97 -8.02
CA TYR A 252 10.51 -10.74 -9.01
C TYR A 252 11.90 -10.60 -8.36
N PRO A 253 12.99 -10.80 -9.11
CA PRO A 253 14.32 -10.48 -8.63
C PRO A 253 14.39 -9.03 -8.14
N PHE A 254 15.11 -8.81 -7.03
CA PHE A 254 15.36 -7.47 -6.52
C PHE A 254 16.58 -6.89 -7.19
N GLU A 255 16.42 -5.78 -7.91
CA GLU A 255 17.46 -5.18 -8.73
C GLU A 255 18.36 -4.26 -7.91
N ILE A 256 19.65 -4.62 -7.82
CA ILE A 256 20.71 -3.86 -7.16
C ILE A 256 21.70 -3.41 -8.23
N GLN A 257 22.05 -2.13 -8.25
CA GLN A 257 23.16 -1.64 -9.05
C GLN A 257 24.48 -1.97 -8.34
N LEU A 258 25.36 -2.67 -9.05
CA LEU A 258 26.73 -2.96 -8.62
C LEU A 258 27.63 -1.74 -8.82
#